data_0df47c6897db2961b1e695599049103a
#
_entry.id   0df47c6897db2961b1e695599049103a
#
_cell.length_a   1.000
_cell.length_b   1.000
_cell.length_c   1.000
_cell.angle_alpha   90.00
_cell.angle_beta   90.00
_cell.angle_gamma   90.00
#
_symmetry.space_group_name_H-M   'P 1'
#
loop_
_entity.id
_entity.type
_entity.pdbx_description
1 polymer ?
#
loop_
_entity_poly.entity_id
_entity_poly.type
_entity_poly.pdbx_seq_one_letter_code
_entity_poly.pdbx_strand_id
1 'polypeptide(L)'
;MTLANPLKANWLANRKQKNDRVDAKKLARFLRMGKVPESYVPPEELRKYRALARGRKELTNKQTDFQNEVHAPLDQQEITHEGSLWSNGGREFLAELTHEESWQLLLDQWLEAINEFDVKIKRTQRGCHRTLVTP
;
A
#
# COMPACT_ATOMS: atom_id res chain seq x y z
N MET A 1 -11.07 -15.87 -23.88
CA MET A 1 -9.73 -15.26 -23.72
C MET A 1 -9.05 -16.00 -22.57
N THR A 2 -7.94 -16.68 -22.84
CA THR A 2 -7.24 -17.50 -21.81
C THR A 2 -6.12 -16.68 -21.20
N LEU A 3 -6.15 -16.45 -19.90
CA LEU A 3 -5.11 -15.73 -19.18
C LEU A 3 -4.12 -16.75 -18.61
N ALA A 4 -2.84 -16.65 -18.99
CA ALA A 4 -1.81 -17.56 -18.50
C ALA A 4 -1.34 -17.16 -17.09
N ASN A 5 -1.13 -18.16 -16.21
CA ASN A 5 -0.56 -17.95 -14.89
C ASN A 5 0.97 -17.94 -14.96
N PRO A 6 1.65 -16.80 -14.75
CA PRO A 6 3.10 -16.68 -14.92
C PRO A 6 3.89 -17.50 -13.89
N LEU A 7 3.37 -17.69 -12.67
CA LEU A 7 4.02 -18.48 -11.62
C LEU A 7 3.96 -19.98 -11.90
N LYS A 8 2.84 -20.46 -12.46
CA LYS A 8 2.69 -21.87 -12.87
C LYS A 8 3.39 -22.17 -14.20
N ALA A 9 3.69 -21.11 -14.98
CA ALA A 9 4.49 -21.20 -16.20
C ALA A 9 6.01 -21.15 -15.95
N ASN A 10 6.48 -21.58 -14.77
CA ASN A 10 7.88 -21.52 -14.31
C ASN A 10 8.87 -22.30 -15.22
N TRP A 11 8.38 -23.23 -16.04
CA TRP A 11 9.12 -23.86 -17.12
C TRP A 11 9.57 -22.90 -18.25
N LEU A 12 8.99 -21.67 -18.31
CA LEU A 12 9.48 -20.56 -19.14
C LEU A 12 10.70 -19.87 -18.51
N ALA A 13 10.83 -19.93 -17.18
CA ALA A 13 11.83 -19.18 -16.41
C ALA A 13 13.20 -19.86 -16.31
N ASN A 14 13.33 -21.15 -16.62
CA ASN A 14 14.53 -21.95 -16.35
C ASN A 14 15.62 -21.84 -17.43
N ARG A 15 15.96 -20.66 -17.94
CA ARG A 15 17.15 -20.45 -18.77
C ARG A 15 17.89 -19.17 -18.45
N LYS A 16 19.23 -19.26 -18.50
CA LYS A 16 20.20 -18.17 -18.27
C LYS A 16 20.07 -16.96 -19.20
N GLN A 17 19.29 -17.03 -20.27
CA GLN A 17 19.00 -15.92 -21.18
C GLN A 17 17.50 -15.75 -21.33
N LYS A 18 16.95 -14.71 -20.72
CA LYS A 18 15.59 -14.24 -20.98
C LYS A 18 15.56 -13.51 -22.32
N ASN A 19 14.75 -14.02 -23.25
CA ASN A 19 14.52 -13.39 -24.53
C ASN A 19 13.02 -13.47 -24.85
N ASP A 20 12.37 -12.33 -24.88
CA ASP A 20 10.92 -12.20 -25.07
C ASP A 20 10.42 -12.92 -26.34
N ARG A 21 11.22 -12.92 -27.41
CA ARG A 21 10.89 -13.61 -28.67
C ARG A 21 10.87 -15.13 -28.51
N VAL A 22 11.77 -15.69 -27.69
CA VAL A 22 11.81 -17.14 -27.40
C VAL A 22 10.66 -17.53 -26.48
N ASP A 23 10.36 -16.70 -25.49
CA ASP A 23 9.29 -16.92 -24.54
C ASP A 23 7.92 -16.81 -25.21
N ALA A 24 7.74 -15.85 -26.13
CA ALA A 24 6.54 -15.72 -26.95
C ALA A 24 6.33 -16.97 -27.84
N LYS A 25 7.38 -17.49 -28.52
CA LYS A 25 7.28 -18.71 -29.31
C LYS A 25 6.90 -19.95 -28.49
N LYS A 26 7.48 -20.08 -27.28
CA LYS A 26 7.13 -21.17 -26.37
C LYS A 26 5.68 -21.05 -25.91
N LEU A 27 5.26 -19.85 -25.49
CA LEU A 27 3.89 -19.59 -25.06
C LEU A 27 2.88 -19.94 -26.16
N ALA A 28 3.14 -19.51 -27.40
CA ALA A 28 2.31 -19.84 -28.55
C ALA A 28 2.22 -21.36 -28.80
N ARG A 29 3.35 -22.08 -28.67
CA ARG A 29 3.37 -23.55 -28.82
C ARG A 29 2.56 -24.26 -27.72
N PHE A 30 2.68 -23.81 -26.47
CA PHE A 30 1.92 -24.39 -25.34
C PHE A 30 0.44 -24.04 -25.42
N LEU A 31 0.10 -22.83 -25.89
CA LEU A 31 -1.28 -22.44 -26.15
C LEU A 31 -1.93 -23.38 -27.19
N ARG A 32 -1.20 -23.66 -28.28
CA ARG A 32 -1.68 -24.58 -29.33
C ARG A 32 -1.85 -26.02 -28.85
N MET A 33 -1.07 -26.46 -27.85
CA MET A 33 -1.18 -27.76 -27.23
C MET A 33 -2.21 -27.82 -26.06
N GLY A 34 -2.91 -26.74 -25.75
CA GLY A 34 -3.83 -26.65 -24.60
C GLY A 34 -3.16 -26.84 -23.23
N LYS A 35 -1.84 -26.69 -23.15
CA LYS A 35 -1.05 -26.92 -21.94
C LYS A 35 -0.68 -25.64 -21.18
N VAL A 36 -1.29 -24.51 -21.50
CA VAL A 36 -1.06 -23.24 -20.78
C VAL A 36 -1.86 -23.28 -19.47
N PRO A 37 -1.20 -23.16 -18.32
CA PRO A 37 -1.92 -23.09 -17.05
C PRO A 37 -2.73 -21.82 -16.99
N GLU A 38 -4.03 -21.94 -16.80
CA GLU A 38 -4.94 -20.80 -16.73
C GLU A 38 -4.76 -20.03 -15.42
N SER A 39 -4.84 -18.71 -15.53
CA SER A 39 -4.88 -17.81 -14.37
C SER A 39 -6.33 -17.62 -13.94
N TYR A 40 -6.56 -17.73 -12.63
CA TYR A 40 -7.85 -17.38 -12.06
C TYR A 40 -8.14 -15.89 -12.28
N VAL A 41 -9.22 -15.59 -12.97
CA VAL A 41 -9.76 -14.23 -13.11
C VAL A 41 -10.82 -14.03 -12.02
N PRO A 42 -10.57 -13.19 -11.03
CA PRO A 42 -11.53 -12.97 -9.98
C PRO A 42 -12.83 -12.34 -10.52
N PRO A 43 -13.98 -12.65 -9.93
CA PRO A 43 -15.24 -11.96 -10.20
C PRO A 43 -15.11 -10.43 -10.02
N GLU A 44 -16.03 -9.69 -10.61
CA GLU A 44 -15.97 -8.22 -10.61
C GLU A 44 -16.00 -7.63 -9.20
N GLU A 45 -16.86 -8.16 -8.34
CA GLU A 45 -16.99 -7.75 -6.93
C GLU A 45 -15.66 -7.94 -6.19
N LEU A 46 -15.01 -9.08 -6.38
CA LEU A 46 -13.72 -9.34 -5.75
C LEU A 46 -12.61 -8.42 -6.28
N ARG A 47 -12.69 -8.03 -7.56
CA ARG A 47 -11.77 -7.03 -8.13
C ARG A 47 -11.97 -5.65 -7.52
N LYS A 48 -13.23 -5.22 -7.35
CA LYS A 48 -13.59 -3.96 -6.66
C LYS A 48 -13.10 -3.95 -5.23
N TYR A 49 -13.37 -5.03 -4.48
CA TYR A 49 -12.88 -5.18 -3.11
C TYR A 49 -11.34 -5.11 -3.03
N ARG A 50 -10.64 -5.83 -3.90
CA ARG A 50 -9.17 -5.79 -3.95
C ARG A 50 -8.63 -4.39 -4.28
N ALA A 51 -9.30 -3.65 -5.15
CA ALA A 51 -8.93 -2.27 -5.45
C ALA A 51 -9.05 -1.36 -4.22
N LEU A 52 -10.16 -1.46 -3.47
CA LEU A 52 -10.36 -0.72 -2.22
C LEU A 52 -9.33 -1.12 -1.14
N ALA A 53 -9.08 -2.41 -0.98
CA ALA A 53 -8.11 -2.90 -0.01
C ALA A 53 -6.68 -2.43 -0.31
N ARG A 54 -6.28 -2.42 -1.59
CA ARG A 54 -5.00 -1.86 -2.02
C ARG A 54 -4.94 -0.35 -1.78
N GLY A 55 -5.99 0.39 -2.15
CA GLY A 55 -6.07 1.83 -1.91
C GLY A 55 -5.97 2.17 -0.42
N ARG A 56 -6.64 1.38 0.46
CA ARG A 56 -6.49 1.54 1.92
C ARG A 56 -5.05 1.33 2.37
N LYS A 57 -4.37 0.28 1.87
CA LYS A 57 -2.96 0.01 2.19
C LYS A 57 -2.06 1.16 1.77
N GLU A 58 -2.25 1.70 0.56
CA GLU A 58 -1.49 2.85 0.07
C GLU A 58 -1.67 4.09 0.95
N LEU A 59 -2.91 4.37 1.39
CA LEU A 59 -3.18 5.47 2.32
C LEU A 59 -2.47 5.26 3.67
N THR A 60 -2.46 4.02 4.19
CA THR A 60 -1.76 3.69 5.43
C THR A 60 -0.25 3.85 5.29
N ASN A 61 0.33 3.41 4.17
CA ASN A 61 1.77 3.59 3.91
C ASN A 61 2.14 5.08 3.90
N LYS A 62 1.37 5.91 3.17
CA LYS A 62 1.60 7.37 3.14
C LYS A 62 1.47 8.03 4.51
N GLN A 63 0.50 7.61 5.32
CA GLN A 63 0.39 8.06 6.69
C GLN A 63 1.65 7.73 7.50
N THR A 64 2.17 6.50 7.36
CA THR A 64 3.40 6.07 8.03
C THR A 64 4.61 6.89 7.56
N ASP A 65 4.68 7.24 6.28
CA ASP A 65 5.74 8.10 5.75
C ASP A 65 5.72 9.47 6.45
N PHE A 66 4.56 10.14 6.57
CA PHE A 66 4.43 11.38 7.32
C PHE A 66 4.73 11.22 8.81
N GLN A 67 4.35 10.09 9.41
CA GLN A 67 4.70 9.79 10.79
C GLN A 67 6.22 9.72 10.99
N ASN A 68 6.93 9.13 10.04
CA ASN A 68 8.39 9.07 10.07
C ASN A 68 9.03 10.45 9.87
N GLU A 69 8.44 11.31 9.03
CA GLU A 69 8.91 12.70 8.87
C GLU A 69 8.81 13.50 10.17
N VAL A 70 7.80 13.26 11.01
CA VAL A 70 7.68 13.89 12.34
C VAL A 70 8.77 13.42 13.31
N HIS A 71 9.19 12.15 13.23
CA HIS A 71 10.24 11.61 14.10
C HIS A 71 11.61 12.26 13.84
N ALA A 72 11.95 12.52 12.57
CA ALA A 72 13.27 13.01 12.20
C ALA A 72 13.72 14.33 12.90
N PRO A 73 12.90 15.41 12.96
CA PRO A 73 13.28 16.62 13.69
C PRO A 73 13.28 16.45 15.21
N LEU A 74 12.42 15.57 15.75
CA LEU A 74 12.44 15.28 17.19
C LEU A 74 13.74 14.59 17.59
N ASP A 75 14.18 13.62 16.80
CA ASP A 75 15.45 12.92 17.02
C ASP A 75 16.65 13.88 16.90
N GLN A 76 16.63 14.82 15.95
CA GLN A 76 17.69 15.83 15.80
C GLN A 76 17.80 16.77 17.01
N GLN A 77 16.70 17.01 17.70
CA GLN A 77 16.63 17.88 18.89
C GLN A 77 16.74 17.09 20.20
N GLU A 78 17.01 15.77 20.13
CA GLU A 78 17.08 14.87 21.29
C GLU A 78 15.78 14.86 22.12
N ILE A 79 14.64 15.17 21.48
CA ILE A 79 13.34 15.17 22.13
C ILE A 79 12.78 13.76 22.11
N THR A 80 12.63 13.16 23.27
CA THR A 80 12.09 11.81 23.43
C THR A 80 10.74 11.83 24.14
N HIS A 81 9.85 10.94 23.73
CA HIS A 81 8.55 10.73 24.39
C HIS A 81 8.41 9.26 24.79
N GLU A 82 8.01 9.01 26.03
CA GLU A 82 7.73 7.64 26.51
C GLU A 82 6.42 7.14 25.90
N GLY A 83 6.51 6.14 25.01
CA GLY A 83 5.37 5.53 24.34
C GLY A 83 5.19 5.99 22.91
N SER A 84 3.99 5.76 22.35
CA SER A 84 3.70 6.13 20.96
C SER A 84 3.29 7.60 20.83
N LEU A 85 3.97 8.34 20.00
CA LEU A 85 3.61 9.73 19.62
C LEU A 85 2.20 9.83 19.00
N TRP A 86 1.67 8.71 18.50
CA TRP A 86 0.37 8.65 17.81
C TRP A 86 -0.79 8.28 18.75
N SER A 87 -0.50 8.02 20.04
CA SER A 87 -1.50 7.92 21.10
C SER A 87 -2.08 9.30 21.45
N ASN A 88 -3.18 9.33 22.21
CA ASN A 88 -3.76 10.61 22.65
C ASN A 88 -2.74 11.45 23.42
N GLY A 89 -2.03 10.85 24.40
CA GLY A 89 -0.98 11.55 25.15
C GLY A 89 0.21 12.01 24.31
N GLY A 90 0.61 11.20 23.30
CA GLY A 90 1.66 11.60 22.36
C GLY A 90 1.25 12.78 21.48
N ARG A 91 -0.01 12.84 21.06
CA ARG A 91 -0.54 13.98 20.28
C ARG A 91 -0.66 15.27 21.12
N GLU A 92 -1.04 15.15 22.40
CA GLU A 92 -1.03 16.26 23.37
C GLU A 92 0.40 16.76 23.57
N PHE A 93 1.35 15.85 23.78
CA PHE A 93 2.76 16.18 23.86
C PHE A 93 3.25 16.94 22.61
N LEU A 94 2.94 16.47 21.40
CA LEU A 94 3.31 17.15 20.15
C LEU A 94 2.68 18.56 20.02
N ALA A 95 1.47 18.75 20.54
CA ALA A 95 0.79 20.05 20.53
C ALA A 95 1.36 21.05 21.55
N GLU A 96 1.96 20.57 22.62
CA GLU A 96 2.60 21.40 23.66
C GLU A 96 4.05 21.77 23.32
N LEU A 97 4.67 21.06 22.36
CA LEU A 97 6.02 21.37 21.93
C LEU A 97 6.06 22.73 21.24
N THR A 98 6.91 23.62 21.75
CA THR A 98 7.19 24.92 21.13
C THR A 98 8.54 24.82 20.42
N HIS A 99 8.53 25.00 19.12
CA HIS A 99 9.72 24.98 18.27
C HIS A 99 9.98 26.32 17.61
N GLU A 100 11.13 26.41 16.94
CA GLU A 100 11.40 27.50 16.00
C GLU A 100 10.28 27.57 14.95
N GLU A 101 9.89 28.78 14.55
CA GLU A 101 8.71 29.04 13.71
C GLU A 101 8.65 28.18 12.44
N SER A 102 9.79 27.96 11.79
CA SER A 102 9.91 27.12 10.59
C SER A 102 9.58 25.64 10.86
N TRP A 103 10.02 25.11 11.99
CA TRP A 103 9.73 23.74 12.41
C TRP A 103 8.29 23.55 12.87
N GLN A 104 7.76 24.53 13.59
CA GLN A 104 6.37 24.51 14.01
C GLN A 104 5.43 24.43 12.80
N LEU A 105 5.69 25.24 11.77
CA LEU A 105 4.90 25.23 10.54
C LEU A 105 4.92 23.86 9.85
N LEU A 106 6.09 23.21 9.75
CA LEU A 106 6.22 21.88 9.14
C LEU A 106 5.52 20.81 9.97
N LEU A 107 5.67 20.83 11.29
CA LEU A 107 5.03 19.90 12.21
C LEU A 107 3.50 20.00 12.09
N ASP A 108 2.95 21.20 12.08
CA ASP A 108 1.51 21.41 11.93
C ASP A 108 0.98 20.86 10.61
N GLN A 109 1.71 21.08 9.50
CA GLN A 109 1.34 20.52 8.19
C GLN A 109 1.36 18.98 8.17
N TRP A 110 2.37 18.37 8.78
CA TRP A 110 2.44 16.91 8.86
C TRP A 110 1.34 16.32 9.74
N LEU A 111 1.04 16.94 10.88
CA LEU A 111 -0.05 16.52 11.77
C LEU A 111 -1.42 16.66 11.09
N GLU A 112 -1.64 17.73 10.34
CA GLU A 112 -2.84 17.91 9.54
C GLU A 112 -2.97 16.82 8.48
N ALA A 113 -1.91 16.53 7.72
CA ALA A 113 -1.88 15.47 6.72
C ALA A 113 -2.17 14.09 7.34
N ILE A 114 -1.58 13.76 8.50
CA ILE A 114 -1.82 12.50 9.21
C ILE A 114 -3.29 12.38 9.62
N ASN A 115 -3.90 13.46 10.13
CA ASN A 115 -5.31 13.48 10.50
C ASN A 115 -6.24 13.28 9.29
N GLU A 116 -5.90 13.90 8.15
CA GLU A 116 -6.63 13.67 6.90
C GLU A 116 -6.54 12.20 6.45
N PHE A 117 -5.35 11.58 6.53
CA PHE A 117 -5.20 10.16 6.21
C PHE A 117 -6.01 9.27 7.13
N ASP A 118 -6.10 9.56 8.43
CA ASP A 118 -6.97 8.84 9.36
C ASP A 118 -8.43 8.82 8.89
N VAL A 119 -8.95 9.97 8.46
CA VAL A 119 -10.32 10.08 7.94
C VAL A 119 -10.48 9.29 6.63
N LYS A 120 -9.53 9.43 5.70
CA LYS A 120 -9.54 8.74 4.40
C LYS A 120 -9.47 7.22 4.57
N ILE A 121 -8.62 6.72 5.46
CA ILE A 121 -8.47 5.29 5.79
C ILE A 121 -9.78 4.73 6.37
N LYS A 122 -10.37 5.41 7.36
CA LYS A 122 -11.65 5.01 7.98
C LYS A 122 -12.78 4.97 6.95
N ARG A 123 -12.82 5.95 6.03
CA ARG A 123 -13.81 6.00 4.94
C ARG A 123 -13.64 4.82 3.98
N THR A 124 -12.43 4.53 3.56
CA THR A 124 -12.11 3.40 2.67
C THR A 124 -12.42 2.06 3.33
N GLN A 125 -12.14 1.91 4.62
CA GLN A 125 -12.46 0.72 5.39
C GLN A 125 -13.97 0.46 5.42
N ARG A 126 -14.80 1.49 5.63
CA ARG A 126 -16.27 1.37 5.53
C ARG A 126 -16.73 0.93 4.14
N GLY A 127 -16.06 1.42 3.08
CA GLY A 127 -16.29 0.98 1.71
C GLY A 127 -15.98 -0.51 1.50
N CYS A 128 -14.87 -1.00 2.05
CA CYS A 128 -14.53 -2.42 2.01
C CYS A 128 -15.60 -3.29 2.69
N HIS A 129 -16.10 -2.89 3.85
CA HIS A 129 -17.16 -3.61 4.56
C HIS A 129 -18.46 -3.68 3.74
N ARG A 130 -18.87 -2.59 3.11
CA ARG A 130 -20.08 -2.57 2.26
C ARG A 130 -19.97 -3.55 1.10
N THR A 131 -18.82 -3.61 0.45
CA THR A 131 -18.59 -4.49 -0.71
C THR A 131 -18.65 -5.98 -0.34
N LEU A 132 -18.40 -6.34 0.93
CA LEU A 132 -18.45 -7.73 1.40
C LEU A 132 -19.86 -8.16 1.88
N VAL A 133 -20.70 -7.20 2.27
CA VAL A 133 -22.02 -7.46 2.90
C VAL A 133 -23.18 -7.39 1.90
N THR A 134 -22.96 -6.87 0.70
CA THR A 134 -23.97 -6.89 -0.36
C THR A 134 -23.93 -8.22 -1.10
N PRO A 135 -24.99 -9.06 -0.99
CA PRO A 135 -25.11 -10.32 -1.71
C PRO A 135 -25.26 -10.11 -3.21
#